data_7879e0cda90816945125b6e85b574a83
#
_entry.id   7879e0cda90816945125b6e85b574a83
#
_cell.length_a   1.000
_cell.length_b   1.000
_cell.length_c   1.000
_cell.angle_alpha   90.00
_cell.angle_beta   90.00
_cell.angle_gamma   90.00
#
_symmetry.space_group_name_H-M   'P 1'
#
loop_
_entity.id
_entity.type
_entity.pdbx_description
1 polymer ?
#
loop_
_entity_poly.entity_id
_entity_poly.type
_entity_poly.pdbx_seq_one_letter_code
_entity_poly.pdbx_strand_id
1 'polypeptide(L)'
;MAIRNIGVMGMVFLAILSTAALSRAEPTKVSQVVYITLTKACGCTLVVCQAGDIVVGNVFNGARRGLLKRLDYSTDKEAARVYLKKYGVTQASALLFLDDRGNLLWMRAVELNEAEITAQLGKFGM
;
A
#
# COMPACT_ATOMS: atom_id res chain seq x y z
N MET A 1 -77.88 30.77 -2.44
CA MET A 1 -76.69 30.91 -1.54
C MET A 1 -75.69 29.80 -1.92
N ALA A 2 -74.65 30.13 -2.61
CA ALA A 2 -73.60 29.17 -2.99
C ALA A 2 -72.49 29.24 -1.96
N ILE A 3 -72.26 28.13 -1.27
CA ILE A 3 -71.10 28.00 -0.36
C ILE A 3 -69.94 27.52 -1.21
N ARG A 4 -68.98 28.38 -1.45
CA ARG A 4 -67.75 28.02 -2.14
C ARG A 4 -66.80 27.40 -1.12
N ASN A 5 -66.68 26.10 -1.21
CA ASN A 5 -65.57 25.41 -0.55
C ASN A 5 -64.26 25.72 -1.27
N ILE A 6 -63.43 26.50 -0.60
CA ILE A 6 -62.06 26.74 -1.03
C ILE A 6 -61.24 25.57 -0.47
N GLY A 7 -60.97 24.63 -1.33
CA GLY A 7 -60.02 23.57 -1.00
C GLY A 7 -58.62 24.13 -0.90
N VAL A 8 -58.12 24.16 0.30
CA VAL A 8 -56.66 24.43 0.54
C VAL A 8 -55.90 23.22 0.14
N MET A 9 -55.32 23.29 -1.04
CA MET A 9 -54.43 22.27 -1.56
C MET A 9 -53.07 22.42 -0.85
N GLY A 10 -52.89 21.64 0.21
CA GLY A 10 -51.64 21.58 0.93
C GLY A 10 -50.55 20.96 0.05
N MET A 11 -49.67 21.81 -0.41
CA MET A 11 -48.47 21.40 -1.15
C MET A 11 -47.44 20.87 -0.16
N VAL A 12 -47.41 19.55 0.02
CA VAL A 12 -46.37 18.89 0.80
C VAL A 12 -45.10 18.92 0.00
N PHE A 13 -44.22 19.87 0.31
CA PHE A 13 -42.83 19.85 -0.16
C PHE A 13 -42.11 18.72 0.55
N LEU A 14 -41.95 17.60 -0.13
CA LEU A 14 -41.07 16.55 0.30
C LEU A 14 -39.64 17.03 0.06
N ALA A 15 -39.02 17.61 1.08
CA ALA A 15 -37.60 17.92 1.06
C ALA A 15 -36.84 16.59 1.10
N ILE A 16 -36.42 16.11 -0.08
CA ILE A 16 -35.47 15.01 -0.19
C ILE A 16 -34.13 15.56 0.28
N LEU A 17 -33.82 15.35 1.55
CA LEU A 17 -32.48 15.52 2.07
C LEU A 17 -31.61 14.45 1.41
N SER A 18 -30.98 14.80 0.31
CA SER A 18 -29.88 14.03 -0.24
C SER A 18 -28.73 14.12 0.74
N THR A 19 -28.67 13.20 1.68
CA THR A 19 -27.46 12.97 2.46
C THR A 19 -26.40 12.47 1.48
N ALA A 20 -25.64 13.39 0.93
CA ALA A 20 -24.39 13.04 0.26
C ALA A 20 -23.52 12.39 1.33
N ALA A 21 -23.46 11.06 1.31
CA ALA A 21 -22.48 10.32 2.08
C ALA A 21 -21.12 10.78 1.58
N LEU A 22 -20.48 11.66 2.34
CA LEU A 22 -19.06 11.96 2.16
C LEU A 22 -18.33 10.66 2.46
N SER A 23 -18.00 9.90 1.42
CA SER A 23 -17.03 8.82 1.49
C SER A 23 -15.72 9.45 1.94
N ARG A 24 -15.46 9.47 3.23
CA ARG A 24 -14.12 9.70 3.73
C ARG A 24 -13.29 8.53 3.20
N ALA A 25 -12.48 8.78 2.18
CA ALA A 25 -11.41 7.88 1.83
C ALA A 25 -10.58 7.69 3.09
N GLU A 26 -10.57 6.49 3.67
CA GLU A 26 -9.68 6.19 4.78
C GLU A 26 -8.24 6.46 4.34
N PRO A 27 -7.41 7.09 5.19
CA PRO A 27 -6.02 7.34 4.83
C PRO A 27 -5.35 6.02 4.51
N THR A 28 -4.77 5.92 3.34
CA THR A 28 -4.06 4.74 2.86
C THR A 28 -2.86 4.49 3.77
N LYS A 29 -2.84 3.34 4.42
CA LYS A 29 -1.81 2.96 5.39
C LYS A 29 -1.07 1.72 4.93
N VAL A 30 0.24 1.71 5.14
CA VAL A 30 1.05 0.50 4.96
C VAL A 30 0.62 -0.55 5.95
N SER A 31 0.28 -1.73 5.46
CA SER A 31 -0.12 -2.90 6.24
C SER A 31 0.90 -4.02 6.17
N GLN A 32 1.60 -4.11 5.05
CA GLN A 32 2.65 -5.09 4.80
C GLN A 32 3.75 -4.48 3.94
N VAL A 33 4.98 -4.84 4.26
CA VAL A 33 6.17 -4.54 3.46
C VAL A 33 6.75 -5.85 2.96
N VAL A 34 6.93 -5.97 1.64
CA VAL A 34 7.55 -7.14 1.03
C VAL A 34 8.92 -6.74 0.49
N TYR A 35 9.93 -7.47 0.91
CA TYR A 35 11.30 -7.31 0.44
C TYR A 35 11.75 -8.55 -0.30
N ILE A 36 12.10 -8.38 -1.57
CA ILE A 36 12.55 -9.46 -2.44
C ILE A 36 14.04 -9.28 -2.72
N THR A 37 14.82 -10.28 -2.34
CA THR A 37 16.27 -10.30 -2.48
C THR A 37 16.76 -11.56 -3.16
N LEU A 38 18.07 -11.64 -3.39
CA LEU A 38 18.77 -12.81 -3.91
C LEU A 38 19.98 -13.11 -3.03
N THR A 39 20.17 -14.37 -2.67
CA THR A 39 21.38 -14.85 -1.98
C THR A 39 22.33 -15.61 -2.90
N LYS A 40 21.85 -16.00 -4.08
CA LYS A 40 22.64 -16.66 -5.13
C LYS A 40 22.43 -15.93 -6.46
N ALA A 41 23.44 -15.23 -6.91
CA ALA A 41 23.44 -14.49 -8.17
C ALA A 41 24.87 -14.16 -8.59
N CYS A 42 25.05 -13.50 -9.74
CA CYS A 42 26.34 -12.96 -10.12
C CYS A 42 26.81 -11.87 -9.14
N GLY A 43 28.12 -11.63 -9.06
CA GLY A 43 28.72 -10.76 -8.05
C GLY A 43 28.11 -9.35 -8.00
N CYS A 44 27.82 -8.74 -9.15
CA CYS A 44 27.22 -7.41 -9.23
C CYS A 44 25.84 -7.37 -8.58
N THR A 45 25.01 -8.35 -8.84
CA THR A 45 23.66 -8.47 -8.26
C THR A 45 23.72 -8.76 -6.77
N LEU A 46 24.67 -9.60 -6.32
CA LEU A 46 24.84 -9.87 -4.89
C LEU A 46 25.22 -8.64 -4.10
N VAL A 47 26.12 -7.81 -4.62
CA VAL A 47 26.51 -6.54 -3.97
C VAL A 47 25.29 -5.64 -3.73
N VAL A 48 24.44 -5.49 -4.74
CA VAL A 48 23.21 -4.71 -4.65
C VAL A 48 22.24 -5.30 -3.63
N CYS A 49 22.04 -6.62 -3.64
CA CYS A 49 21.16 -7.31 -2.71
C CYS A 49 21.67 -7.22 -1.26
N GLN A 50 22.97 -7.38 -1.04
CA GLN A 50 23.58 -7.24 0.29
C GLN A 50 23.46 -5.82 0.83
N ALA A 51 23.68 -4.81 -0.01
CA ALA A 51 23.46 -3.41 0.37
C ALA A 51 21.98 -3.17 0.74
N GLY A 52 21.06 -3.70 -0.04
CA GLY A 52 19.62 -3.65 0.25
C GLY A 52 19.25 -4.35 1.57
N ASP A 53 19.84 -5.50 1.84
CA ASP A 53 19.64 -6.24 3.10
C ASP A 53 20.02 -5.39 4.32
N ILE A 54 21.11 -4.65 4.25
CA ILE A 54 21.56 -3.76 5.32
C ILE A 54 20.55 -2.61 5.52
N VAL A 55 20.16 -1.95 4.46
CA VAL A 55 19.20 -0.83 4.51
C VAL A 55 17.86 -1.29 5.09
N VAL A 56 17.33 -2.39 4.61
CA VAL A 56 16.06 -2.96 5.08
C VAL A 56 16.16 -3.39 6.55
N GLY A 57 17.27 -4.01 6.95
CA GLY A 57 17.51 -4.39 8.34
C GLY A 57 17.59 -3.19 9.28
N ASN A 58 18.15 -2.07 8.83
CA ASN A 58 18.24 -0.84 9.62
C ASN A 58 16.88 -0.14 9.79
N VAL A 59 16.06 -0.15 8.76
CA VAL A 59 14.74 0.52 8.81
C VAL A 59 13.68 -0.33 9.51
N PHE A 60 13.63 -1.64 9.20
CA PHE A 60 12.60 -2.55 9.71
C PHE A 60 13.10 -3.35 10.92
N ASN A 61 13.45 -2.64 11.96
CA ASN A 61 13.81 -3.20 13.26
C ASN A 61 12.74 -2.85 14.31
N GLY A 62 12.85 -3.43 15.51
CA GLY A 62 11.94 -3.15 16.63
C GLY A 62 10.48 -3.35 16.26
N ALA A 63 9.66 -2.32 16.46
CA ALA A 63 8.22 -2.36 16.20
C ALA A 63 7.88 -2.55 14.71
N ARG A 64 8.74 -2.16 13.80
CA ARG A 64 8.53 -2.30 12.34
C ARG A 64 8.83 -3.70 11.81
N ARG A 65 9.51 -4.53 12.59
CA ARG A 65 9.90 -5.88 12.16
C ARG A 65 8.71 -6.74 11.74
N GLY A 66 7.59 -6.63 12.42
CA GLY A 66 6.37 -7.37 12.13
C GLY A 66 5.70 -7.03 10.79
N LEU A 67 6.06 -5.89 10.19
CA LEU A 67 5.55 -5.50 8.87
C LEU A 67 6.29 -6.17 7.73
N LEU A 68 7.55 -6.57 7.95
CA LEU A 68 8.44 -7.04 6.90
C LEU A 68 8.24 -8.52 6.60
N LYS A 69 7.95 -8.80 5.33
CA LYS A 69 8.02 -10.13 4.74
C LYS A 69 9.21 -10.19 3.80
N ARG A 70 10.23 -10.94 4.19
CA ARG A 70 11.43 -11.15 3.37
C ARG A 70 11.26 -12.39 2.49
N LEU A 71 11.50 -12.26 1.21
CA LEU A 71 11.50 -13.34 0.24
C LEU A 71 12.85 -13.39 -0.50
N ASP A 72 13.50 -14.54 -0.43
CA ASP A 72 14.70 -14.81 -1.18
C ASP A 72 14.35 -15.59 -2.44
N TYR A 73 14.44 -14.95 -3.60
CA TYR A 73 14.13 -15.60 -4.87
C TYR A 73 15.03 -16.80 -5.15
N SER A 74 16.23 -16.85 -4.57
CA SER A 74 17.16 -17.98 -4.74
C SER A 74 16.67 -19.25 -4.06
N THR A 75 15.94 -19.14 -2.95
CA THR A 75 15.47 -20.26 -2.12
C THR A 75 13.95 -20.45 -2.15
N ASP A 76 13.19 -19.34 -2.21
CA ASP A 76 11.71 -19.31 -2.17
C ASP A 76 11.15 -18.80 -3.51
N LYS A 77 11.61 -19.34 -4.59
CA LYS A 77 11.32 -18.87 -5.95
C LYS A 77 9.82 -18.76 -6.23
N GLU A 78 9.05 -19.75 -5.84
CA GLU A 78 7.60 -19.79 -6.12
C GLU A 78 6.85 -18.70 -5.32
N ALA A 79 7.18 -18.52 -4.05
CA ALA A 79 6.59 -17.48 -3.22
C ALA A 79 6.95 -16.08 -3.73
N ALA A 80 8.20 -15.84 -4.10
CA ALA A 80 8.65 -14.58 -4.66
C ALA A 80 8.00 -14.28 -6.02
N ARG A 81 7.89 -15.29 -6.89
CA ARG A 81 7.31 -15.15 -8.23
C ARG A 81 5.88 -14.60 -8.22
N VAL A 82 5.08 -14.93 -7.23
CA VAL A 82 3.72 -14.39 -7.06
C VAL A 82 3.76 -12.86 -7.00
N TYR A 83 4.65 -12.31 -6.20
CA TYR A 83 4.82 -10.86 -6.07
C TYR A 83 5.45 -10.22 -7.30
N LEU A 84 6.44 -10.88 -7.91
CA LEU A 84 7.07 -10.39 -9.14
C LEU A 84 6.04 -10.20 -10.25
N LYS A 85 5.16 -11.18 -10.46
CA LYS A 85 4.12 -11.12 -11.49
C LYS A 85 3.04 -10.12 -11.15
N LYS A 86 2.54 -10.14 -9.92
CA LYS A 86 1.42 -9.29 -9.50
C LYS A 86 1.77 -7.81 -9.55
N TYR A 87 2.98 -7.44 -9.16
CA TYR A 87 3.41 -6.04 -9.04
C TYR A 87 4.40 -5.58 -10.11
N GLY A 88 4.69 -6.42 -11.09
CA GLY A 88 5.58 -6.05 -12.20
C GLY A 88 7.03 -5.83 -11.79
N VAL A 89 7.51 -6.55 -10.79
CA VAL A 89 8.91 -6.45 -10.34
C VAL A 89 9.82 -7.18 -11.32
N THR A 90 10.81 -6.48 -11.84
CA THR A 90 11.74 -7.01 -12.85
C THR A 90 13.19 -7.07 -12.39
N GLN A 91 13.52 -6.45 -11.27
CA GLN A 91 14.89 -6.35 -10.76
C GLN A 91 14.92 -6.62 -9.25
N ALA A 92 15.96 -7.26 -8.78
CA ALA A 92 16.29 -7.39 -7.37
C ALA A 92 17.34 -6.31 -7.00
N SER A 93 17.38 -5.82 -5.81
CA SER A 93 16.48 -6.04 -4.70
C SER A 93 15.26 -5.13 -4.82
N ALA A 94 14.10 -5.59 -4.37
CA ALA A 94 12.87 -4.81 -4.49
C ALA A 94 12.14 -4.70 -3.14
N LEU A 95 11.68 -3.51 -2.83
CA LEU A 95 10.89 -3.22 -1.64
C LEU A 95 9.52 -2.71 -2.06
N LEU A 96 8.48 -3.36 -1.56
CA LEU A 96 7.08 -3.06 -1.88
C LEU A 96 6.32 -2.70 -0.60
N PHE A 97 5.60 -1.60 -0.64
CA PHE A 97 4.64 -1.22 0.41
C PHE A 97 3.24 -1.56 -0.06
N LEU A 98 2.53 -2.35 0.73
CA LEU A 98 1.18 -2.81 0.43
C LEU A 98 0.21 -2.33 1.52
N ASP A 99 -1.02 -2.05 1.13
CA ASP A 99 -2.11 -1.80 2.07
C ASP A 99 -2.73 -3.12 2.58
N ASP A 100 -3.78 -3.04 3.38
CA ASP A 100 -4.49 -4.19 3.94
C ASP A 100 -5.22 -5.05 2.90
N ARG A 101 -5.43 -4.52 1.69
CA ARG A 101 -6.06 -5.20 0.56
C ARG A 101 -5.05 -5.74 -0.46
N GLY A 102 -3.76 -5.55 -0.20
CA GLY A 102 -2.69 -5.95 -1.10
C GLY A 102 -2.47 -5.00 -2.28
N ASN A 103 -3.00 -3.78 -2.23
CA ASN A 103 -2.70 -2.76 -3.23
C ASN A 103 -1.31 -2.18 -3.02
N LEU A 104 -0.59 -1.96 -4.12
CA LEU A 104 0.74 -1.37 -4.09
C LEU A 104 0.66 0.13 -3.81
N LEU A 105 1.30 0.57 -2.73
CA LEU A 105 1.39 1.98 -2.35
C LEU A 105 2.67 2.63 -2.87
N TRP A 106 3.76 1.90 -2.82
CA TRP A 106 5.07 2.36 -3.24
C TRP A 106 6.00 1.18 -3.49
N MET A 107 6.90 1.32 -4.44
CA MET A 107 7.92 0.32 -4.77
C MET A 107 9.24 0.99 -5.13
N ARG A 108 10.33 0.41 -4.68
CA ARG A 108 11.67 0.77 -5.08
C ARG A 108 12.47 -0.49 -5.39
N ALA A 109 13.22 -0.46 -6.46
CA ALA A 109 14.06 -1.58 -6.87
C ALA A 109 15.51 -1.13 -7.11
N VAL A 110 16.44 -2.06 -6.93
CA VAL A 110 17.89 -1.94 -7.13
C VAL A 110 18.56 -1.12 -6.03
N GLU A 111 18.42 0.18 -5.99
CA GLU A 111 19.04 1.05 -4.99
C GLU A 111 18.03 1.43 -3.91
N LEU A 112 18.24 0.92 -2.70
CA LEU A 112 17.44 1.24 -1.54
C LEU A 112 18.16 2.28 -0.67
N ASN A 113 17.41 3.27 -0.20
CA ASN A 113 17.91 4.35 0.64
C ASN A 113 17.09 4.46 1.92
N GLU A 114 17.74 4.45 3.08
CA GLU A 114 17.06 4.52 4.38
C GLU A 114 16.20 5.77 4.55
N ALA A 115 16.72 6.94 4.15
CA ALA A 115 16.01 8.21 4.28
C ALA A 115 14.74 8.22 3.41
N GLU A 116 14.83 7.73 2.18
CA GLU A 116 13.68 7.61 1.26
C GLU A 116 12.63 6.65 1.82
N ILE A 117 13.04 5.48 2.27
CA ILE A 117 12.12 4.47 2.83
C ILE A 117 11.43 5.02 4.08
N THR A 118 12.16 5.66 4.98
CA THR A 118 11.62 6.27 6.19
C THR A 118 10.62 7.38 5.86
N ALA A 119 10.92 8.21 4.87
CA ALA A 119 10.01 9.26 4.40
C ALA A 119 8.71 8.67 3.83
N GLN A 120 8.80 7.58 3.06
CA GLN A 120 7.63 6.89 2.52
C GLN A 120 6.80 6.21 3.62
N LEU A 121 7.43 5.63 4.63
CA LEU A 121 6.72 5.10 5.79
C LEU A 121 5.92 6.20 6.49
N GLY A 122 6.52 7.36 6.72
CA GLY A 122 5.83 8.52 7.30
C GLY A 122 4.65 9.00 6.47
N LYS A 123 4.80 9.01 5.14
CA LYS A 123 3.73 9.36 4.20
C LYS A 123 2.51 8.43 4.31
N PHE A 124 2.74 7.15 4.58
CA PHE A 124 1.71 6.13 4.68
C PHE A 124 1.36 5.74 6.13
N GLY A 125 1.53 6.65 7.06
CA GLY A 125 1.00 6.54 8.42
C GLY A 125 1.83 5.72 9.42
N MET A 126 3.14 5.58 9.17
CA MET A 126 4.06 4.84 10.05
C MET A 126 5.07 5.75 10.74
#